data_564af33da212501ab664d083230bd290
#
_entry.id   564af33da212501ab664d083230bd290
#
_cell.length_a   1.000
_cell.length_b   1.000
_cell.length_c   1.000
_cell.angle_alpha   90.00
_cell.angle_beta   90.00
_cell.angle_gamma   90.00
#
_symmetry.space_group_name_H-M   'P 1'
#
loop_
_entity.id
_entity.type
_entity.pdbx_description
1 polymer ?
#
loop_
_entity_poly.entity_id
_entity_poly.type
_entity_poly.pdbx_seq_one_letter_code
_entity_poly.pdbx_strand_id
1 'polypeptide(L)'
;RGFFFWTVISLSLAGYTNWLPQQRSDPPPKEAAIVGDVTMEEFAEMGRVIIFGAKQVAGQKSIGKGQCPLCHTFDPGDHMGRCPNLFGVEERSHTRVKEDRYKTSPMAIGETEPSSGIVKGMPADIPEEYRRANGPDELIGEDYLRESLMCPTCYVVTGFGKDNDTKSPMPVITKPPISLSRVEVNAVVAYLQSKDTPGEFASVTVPLPQDDAGNTGGAVVEEASEDEEGPLFVTGNEDIQAMINKLGCPLCHTIPGVEGAMGELGPVLHEKTNAPLRIKDPNYKGKATNTKEYVRESILNPSAYVVFNEEAGEAFPDGLMPTTFSEQLSVLALDKLVDFISQTEAPAGS
;
A
#
# COMPACT_ATOMS: atom_id res chain seq x y z
N ARG A 1 -57.78 -16.19 -10.01
CA ARG A 1 -56.62 -17.10 -9.77
C ARG A 1 -55.29 -16.40 -10.03
N GLY A 2 -55.18 -15.48 -11.02
CA GLY A 2 -53.91 -14.75 -11.30
C GLY A 2 -53.49 -13.77 -10.20
N PHE A 3 -54.42 -13.09 -9.55
CA PHE A 3 -54.12 -12.11 -8.51
C PHE A 3 -53.51 -12.74 -7.27
N PHE A 4 -53.96 -13.91 -6.88
CA PHE A 4 -53.43 -14.66 -5.73
C PHE A 4 -51.99 -15.16 -5.98
N PHE A 5 -51.68 -15.54 -7.20
CA PHE A 5 -50.34 -15.99 -7.58
C PHE A 5 -49.33 -14.87 -7.48
N TRP A 6 -49.66 -13.66 -7.97
CA TRP A 6 -48.77 -12.50 -7.90
C TRP A 6 -48.55 -11.99 -6.48
N THR A 7 -49.58 -12.05 -5.62
CA THR A 7 -49.44 -11.67 -4.21
C THR A 7 -48.54 -12.66 -3.46
N VAL A 8 -48.61 -13.95 -3.71
CA VAL A 8 -47.72 -14.94 -3.08
C VAL A 8 -46.29 -14.76 -3.54
N ILE A 9 -46.02 -14.49 -4.80
CA ILE A 9 -44.66 -14.23 -5.33
C ILE A 9 -44.11 -12.95 -4.71
N SER A 10 -44.87 -11.87 -4.64
CA SER A 10 -44.42 -10.59 -4.05
C SER A 10 -44.09 -10.71 -2.56
N LEU A 11 -44.90 -11.46 -1.79
CA LEU A 11 -44.65 -11.72 -0.36
C LEU A 11 -43.44 -12.66 -0.18
N SER A 12 -43.23 -13.63 -1.04
CA SER A 12 -42.06 -14.51 -1.01
C SER A 12 -40.75 -13.75 -1.34
N LEU A 13 -40.81 -12.88 -2.35
CA LEU A 13 -39.66 -11.98 -2.68
C LEU A 13 -39.36 -11.01 -1.58
N ALA A 14 -40.37 -10.38 -0.94
CA ALA A 14 -40.18 -9.48 0.19
C ALA A 14 -39.62 -10.21 1.43
N GLY A 15 -40.06 -11.46 1.66
CA GLY A 15 -39.48 -12.31 2.71
C GLY A 15 -38.03 -12.71 2.43
N TYR A 16 -37.72 -13.00 1.17
CA TYR A 16 -36.38 -13.40 0.76
C TYR A 16 -35.38 -12.22 0.83
N THR A 17 -35.80 -11.02 0.42
CA THR A 17 -34.96 -9.81 0.53
C THR A 17 -34.67 -9.41 1.99
N ASN A 18 -35.58 -9.67 2.90
CA ASN A 18 -35.34 -9.44 4.34
C ASN A 18 -34.52 -10.55 5.02
N TRP A 19 -34.43 -11.72 4.42
CA TRP A 19 -33.62 -12.84 4.94
C TRP A 19 -32.20 -12.87 4.40
N LEU A 20 -31.92 -12.20 3.28
CA LEU A 20 -30.56 -12.01 2.82
C LEU A 20 -29.77 -11.21 3.88
N PRO A 21 -28.57 -11.66 4.28
CA PRO A 21 -27.72 -10.86 5.14
C PRO A 21 -27.58 -9.49 4.49
N GLN A 22 -28.09 -8.45 5.14
CA GLN A 22 -27.82 -7.07 4.73
C GLN A 22 -26.32 -6.90 4.86
N GLN A 23 -25.58 -6.79 3.78
CA GLN A 23 -24.23 -6.28 3.83
C GLN A 23 -24.33 -4.87 4.43
N ARG A 24 -24.09 -4.79 5.74
CA ARG A 24 -23.76 -3.51 6.33
C ARG A 24 -22.40 -3.16 5.78
N SER A 25 -22.34 -2.23 4.85
CA SER A 25 -21.10 -1.50 4.63
C SER A 25 -20.78 -0.87 5.99
N ASP A 26 -19.72 -1.32 6.64
CA ASP A 26 -19.22 -0.59 7.78
C ASP A 26 -19.01 0.85 7.32
N PRO A 27 -19.41 1.84 8.13
CA PRO A 27 -19.12 3.22 7.78
C PRO A 27 -17.62 3.34 7.54
N PRO A 28 -17.19 4.14 6.54
CA PRO A 28 -15.78 4.36 6.31
C PRO A 28 -15.13 4.72 7.66
N PRO A 29 -13.88 4.25 7.91
CA PRO A 29 -13.16 4.57 9.13
C PRO A 29 -13.28 6.07 9.37
N LYS A 30 -13.68 6.47 10.57
CA LYS A 30 -13.74 7.88 10.93
C LYS A 30 -12.34 8.44 10.73
N GLU A 31 -12.21 9.46 9.89
CA GLU A 31 -10.96 10.19 9.75
C GLU A 31 -10.56 10.70 11.14
N ALA A 32 -9.28 10.50 11.50
CA ALA A 32 -8.74 10.96 12.75
C ALA A 32 -8.85 12.50 12.85
N ALA A 33 -9.46 13.07 13.88
CA ALA A 33 -9.55 14.52 14.07
C ALA A 33 -8.29 15.01 14.78
N ILE A 34 -7.56 15.94 14.16
CA ILE A 34 -6.55 16.70 14.88
C ILE A 34 -7.27 17.72 15.74
N VAL A 35 -7.19 17.57 17.05
CA VAL A 35 -7.78 18.50 18.01
C VAL A 35 -6.65 19.35 18.58
N GLY A 36 -6.58 20.63 18.18
CA GLY A 36 -5.64 21.62 18.71
C GLY A 36 -4.67 22.18 17.66
N ASP A 37 -3.89 23.18 18.09
CA ASP A 37 -2.83 23.79 17.28
C ASP A 37 -1.65 22.83 17.16
N VAL A 38 -1.54 22.12 16.03
CA VAL A 38 -0.44 21.21 15.72
C VAL A 38 0.72 22.02 15.15
N THR A 39 1.90 21.82 15.67
CA THR A 39 3.13 22.38 15.10
C THR A 39 3.59 21.60 13.86
N MET A 40 4.41 22.22 12.99
CA MET A 40 4.97 21.52 11.82
C MET A 40 5.86 20.34 12.23
N GLU A 41 6.54 20.43 13.35
CA GLU A 41 7.35 19.34 13.92
C GLU A 41 6.47 18.13 14.28
N GLU A 42 5.39 18.36 15.01
CA GLU A 42 4.42 17.29 15.37
C GLU A 42 3.76 16.69 14.12
N PHE A 43 3.46 17.54 13.13
CA PHE A 43 2.87 17.08 11.89
C PHE A 43 3.84 16.22 11.06
N ALA A 44 5.11 16.62 10.97
CA ALA A 44 6.14 15.81 10.32
C ALA A 44 6.42 14.53 11.11
N GLU A 45 6.39 14.57 12.46
CA GLU A 45 6.53 13.39 13.30
C GLU A 45 5.37 12.40 13.09
N MET A 46 4.12 12.88 12.92
CA MET A 46 3.01 12.03 12.50
C MET A 46 3.31 11.32 11.18
N GLY A 47 3.88 12.02 10.20
CA GLY A 47 4.33 11.42 8.93
C GLY A 47 5.39 10.34 9.13
N ARG A 48 6.35 10.57 10.03
CA ARG A 48 7.35 9.57 10.41
C ARG A 48 6.70 8.33 11.01
N VAL A 49 5.75 8.49 11.91
CA VAL A 49 5.01 7.38 12.53
C VAL A 49 4.20 6.60 11.50
N ILE A 50 3.58 7.27 10.54
CA ILE A 50 2.86 6.60 9.43
C ILE A 50 3.81 5.74 8.60
N ILE A 51 5.04 6.19 8.38
CA ILE A 51 6.05 5.46 7.60
C ILE A 51 6.66 4.31 8.41
N PHE A 52 7.12 4.56 9.63
CA PHE A 52 7.95 3.63 10.40
C PHE A 52 7.26 3.02 11.62
N GLY A 53 6.05 3.46 11.99
CA GLY A 53 5.42 3.11 13.26
C GLY A 53 5.92 3.98 14.44
N ALA A 54 5.17 3.93 15.55
CA ALA A 54 5.45 4.74 16.75
C ALA A 54 6.72 4.31 17.48
N LYS A 55 7.02 3.01 17.53
CA LYS A 55 8.21 2.47 18.22
C LYS A 55 9.26 2.02 17.21
N GLN A 56 10.44 2.59 17.29
CA GLN A 56 11.62 2.07 16.59
C GLN A 56 12.39 1.15 17.54
N VAL A 57 12.54 -0.11 17.16
CA VAL A 57 13.39 -1.06 17.87
C VAL A 57 14.76 -1.07 17.19
N ALA A 58 15.81 -0.83 17.96
CA ALA A 58 17.18 -0.81 17.44
C ALA A 58 17.52 -2.15 16.75
N GLY A 59 17.93 -2.08 15.47
CA GLY A 59 18.28 -3.24 14.67
C GLY A 59 17.11 -3.91 13.94
N GLN A 60 15.87 -3.42 14.09
CA GLN A 60 14.71 -3.90 13.35
C GLN A 60 14.17 -2.81 12.42
N LYS A 61 13.78 -3.18 11.19
CA LYS A 61 13.00 -2.28 10.33
C LYS A 61 11.58 -2.19 10.88
N SER A 62 11.27 -1.08 11.50
CA SER A 62 9.91 -0.78 11.94
C SER A 62 9.08 -0.33 10.74
N ILE A 63 7.85 -0.80 10.65
CA ILE A 63 6.94 -0.56 9.52
C ILE A 63 5.65 0.03 10.08
N GLY A 64 5.32 1.26 9.64
CA GLY A 64 4.06 1.92 9.98
C GLY A 64 2.93 1.60 9.00
N LYS A 65 1.78 2.24 9.19
CA LYS A 65 0.58 2.08 8.36
C LYS A 65 0.86 2.29 6.86
N GLY A 66 1.76 3.22 6.52
CA GLY A 66 2.12 3.53 5.13
C GLY A 66 2.98 2.47 4.44
N GLN A 67 3.56 1.55 5.18
CA GLN A 67 4.34 0.39 4.72
C GLN A 67 5.53 0.74 3.80
N CYS A 68 5.95 1.99 3.78
CA CYS A 68 7.01 2.49 2.88
C CYS A 68 8.35 1.73 2.99
N PRO A 69 8.83 1.33 4.20
CA PRO A 69 10.10 0.62 4.35
C PRO A 69 10.12 -0.80 3.77
N LEU A 70 8.98 -1.34 3.34
CA LEU A 70 8.94 -2.61 2.60
C LEU A 70 9.61 -2.49 1.22
N CYS A 71 9.52 -1.31 0.61
CA CYS A 71 10.01 -1.07 -0.75
C CYS A 71 11.13 -0.02 -0.82
N HIS A 72 11.15 0.94 0.09
CA HIS A 72 12.08 2.07 0.07
C HIS A 72 13.12 1.99 1.18
N THR A 73 14.32 2.45 0.88
CA THR A 73 15.37 2.77 1.84
C THR A 73 15.38 4.27 2.12
N PHE A 74 15.91 4.67 3.27
CA PHE A 74 15.90 6.06 3.73
C PHE A 74 17.29 6.59 4.11
N ASP A 75 18.29 5.72 4.13
CA ASP A 75 19.67 6.06 4.51
C ASP A 75 20.55 6.28 3.28
N PRO A 76 21.60 7.14 3.39
CA PRO A 76 22.49 7.41 2.27
C PRO A 76 23.20 6.14 1.79
N GLY A 77 23.17 5.90 0.50
CA GLY A 77 23.89 4.78 -0.13
C GLY A 77 23.19 3.43 -0.10
N ASP A 78 22.07 3.33 0.62
CA ASP A 78 21.27 2.10 0.60
C ASP A 78 20.48 1.94 -0.70
N HIS A 79 20.38 0.70 -1.16
CA HIS A 79 19.65 0.35 -2.39
C HIS A 79 18.81 -0.92 -2.19
N MET A 80 17.51 -0.84 -2.50
CA MET A 80 16.62 -2.00 -2.56
C MET A 80 16.39 -2.52 -4.00
N GLY A 81 17.14 -2.01 -4.97
CA GLY A 81 17.11 -2.47 -6.36
C GLY A 81 15.90 -1.97 -7.16
N ARG A 82 14.67 -2.31 -6.78
CA ARG A 82 13.46 -1.98 -7.56
C ARG A 82 12.74 -0.71 -7.15
N CYS A 83 13.06 -0.14 -6.01
CA CYS A 83 12.42 1.08 -5.51
C CYS A 83 13.47 2.15 -5.22
N PRO A 84 13.21 3.42 -5.55
CA PRO A 84 14.17 4.48 -5.30
C PRO A 84 14.40 4.69 -3.80
N ASN A 85 15.65 4.97 -3.43
CA ASN A 85 15.99 5.42 -2.10
C ASN A 85 15.35 6.80 -1.85
N LEU A 86 14.72 6.99 -0.69
CA LEU A 86 14.07 8.24 -0.31
C LEU A 86 15.00 9.23 0.43
N PHE A 87 16.26 8.87 0.72
CA PHE A 87 17.25 9.86 1.16
C PHE A 87 17.45 10.93 0.07
N GLY A 88 17.41 12.20 0.41
CA GLY A 88 17.52 13.33 -0.53
C GLY A 88 16.33 13.47 -1.49
N VAL A 89 15.18 12.89 -1.16
CA VAL A 89 13.99 12.96 -2.04
C VAL A 89 13.45 14.39 -2.15
N GLU A 90 13.60 15.21 -1.12
CA GLU A 90 13.19 16.62 -1.15
C GLU A 90 13.97 17.39 -2.23
N GLU A 91 15.29 17.34 -2.23
CA GLU A 91 16.11 18.01 -3.24
C GLU A 91 15.80 17.50 -4.66
N ARG A 92 15.63 16.17 -4.80
CA ARG A 92 15.27 15.58 -6.10
C ARG A 92 13.88 15.99 -6.57
N SER A 93 12.95 16.25 -5.67
CA SER A 93 11.59 16.69 -6.03
C SER A 93 11.63 18.01 -6.80
N HIS A 94 12.45 18.97 -6.38
CA HIS A 94 12.62 20.27 -7.02
C HIS A 94 13.30 20.18 -8.39
N THR A 95 14.11 19.16 -8.64
CA THR A 95 14.69 18.94 -9.97
C THR A 95 13.72 18.24 -10.91
N ARG A 96 12.96 17.28 -10.40
CA ARG A 96 12.01 16.48 -11.19
C ARG A 96 10.84 17.29 -11.74
N VAL A 97 10.30 18.21 -10.95
CA VAL A 97 9.22 19.09 -11.43
C VAL A 97 9.63 19.99 -12.61
N LYS A 98 10.94 20.16 -12.85
CA LYS A 98 11.47 20.93 -13.98
C LYS A 98 11.66 20.09 -15.24
N GLU A 99 11.58 18.79 -15.16
CA GLU A 99 11.71 17.89 -16.32
C GLU A 99 10.49 18.04 -17.25
N ASP A 100 10.72 18.15 -18.56
CA ASP A 100 9.65 18.25 -19.55
C ASP A 100 8.67 17.06 -19.45
N ARG A 101 9.21 15.86 -19.20
CA ARG A 101 8.42 14.65 -19.00
C ARG A 101 7.46 14.75 -17.80
N TYR A 102 7.88 15.41 -16.73
CA TYR A 102 7.01 15.64 -15.57
C TYR A 102 5.95 16.69 -15.87
N LYS A 103 6.32 17.79 -16.53
CA LYS A 103 5.42 18.89 -16.88
C LYS A 103 4.28 18.43 -17.79
N THR A 104 4.55 17.50 -18.70
CA THR A 104 3.57 16.93 -19.63
C THR A 104 2.84 15.70 -19.09
N SER A 105 3.08 15.30 -17.83
CA SER A 105 2.34 14.20 -17.22
C SER A 105 0.85 14.58 -17.05
N PRO A 106 -0.05 13.58 -16.99
CA PRO A 106 -1.49 13.82 -16.90
C PRO A 106 -1.92 14.75 -15.76
N MET A 107 -1.20 14.70 -14.64
CA MET A 107 -1.47 15.59 -13.50
C MET A 107 -1.09 17.04 -13.81
N ALA A 108 -0.03 17.27 -14.61
CA ALA A 108 0.44 18.60 -14.98
C ALA A 108 -0.54 19.37 -15.84
N ILE A 109 -1.29 18.69 -16.69
CA ILE A 109 -2.16 19.35 -17.68
C ILE A 109 -3.46 19.86 -17.06
N GLY A 110 -3.72 19.55 -15.77
CA GLY A 110 -4.97 19.99 -15.11
C GLY A 110 -6.22 19.43 -15.79
N GLU A 111 -6.11 18.38 -16.58
CA GLU A 111 -7.27 17.72 -17.21
C GLU A 111 -8.16 17.13 -16.13
N THR A 112 -9.28 17.77 -15.91
CA THR A 112 -10.29 17.42 -14.92
C THR A 112 -11.17 16.26 -15.36
N GLU A 113 -11.04 15.84 -16.64
CA GLU A 113 -11.93 14.82 -17.21
C GLU A 113 -11.16 13.71 -17.90
N PRO A 114 -11.38 12.44 -17.52
CA PRO A 114 -10.85 11.30 -18.25
C PRO A 114 -11.54 11.08 -19.62
N SER A 115 -12.39 12.02 -20.06
CA SER A 115 -13.20 11.92 -21.27
C SER A 115 -12.39 11.94 -22.57
N SER A 116 -11.15 12.42 -22.55
CA SER A 116 -10.32 12.49 -23.77
C SER A 116 -9.62 11.20 -24.14
N GLY A 117 -9.66 10.16 -23.30
CA GLY A 117 -9.00 8.86 -23.55
C GLY A 117 -7.48 8.93 -23.60
N ILE A 118 -6.86 10.07 -23.33
CA ILE A 118 -5.42 10.32 -23.45
C ILE A 118 -4.68 9.96 -22.15
N VAL A 119 -5.38 9.99 -21.01
CA VAL A 119 -4.78 9.73 -19.70
C VAL A 119 -4.80 8.24 -19.39
N LYS A 120 -3.94 7.45 -20.02
CA LYS A 120 -3.69 6.09 -19.62
C LYS A 120 -2.97 6.07 -18.28
N GLY A 121 -3.65 5.61 -17.24
CA GLY A 121 -3.07 5.35 -15.93
C GLY A 121 -3.44 6.30 -14.81
N MET A 122 -4.10 7.41 -15.08
CA MET A 122 -4.62 8.27 -14.01
C MET A 122 -5.84 7.62 -13.38
N PRO A 123 -5.88 7.35 -12.07
CA PRO A 123 -7.10 6.90 -11.42
C PRO A 123 -8.20 7.95 -11.62
N ALA A 124 -9.37 7.51 -12.13
CA ALA A 124 -10.51 8.39 -12.39
C ALA A 124 -11.09 9.03 -11.09
N ASP A 125 -10.65 8.56 -9.96
CA ASP A 125 -11.11 8.90 -8.62
C ASP A 125 -10.11 9.72 -7.80
N ILE A 126 -9.10 10.36 -8.43
CA ILE A 126 -8.27 11.34 -7.73
C ILE A 126 -9.13 12.57 -7.42
N PRO A 127 -9.35 12.91 -6.14
CA PRO A 127 -10.10 14.09 -5.74
C PRO A 127 -9.51 15.36 -6.34
N GLU A 128 -10.37 16.34 -6.65
CA GLU A 128 -9.94 17.58 -7.30
C GLU A 128 -8.90 18.36 -6.48
N GLU A 129 -9.02 18.31 -5.15
CA GLU A 129 -8.07 18.93 -4.23
C GLU A 129 -6.65 18.36 -4.26
N TYR A 130 -6.45 17.20 -4.89
CA TYR A 130 -5.14 16.61 -5.08
C TYR A 130 -4.55 16.87 -6.47
N ARG A 131 -5.30 17.51 -7.32
CA ARG A 131 -4.81 17.89 -8.64
C ARG A 131 -3.91 19.12 -8.52
N ARG A 132 -3.01 19.27 -9.47
CA ARG A 132 -2.14 20.45 -9.50
C ARG A 132 -3.00 21.71 -9.68
N ALA A 133 -2.89 22.61 -8.70
CA ALA A 133 -3.62 23.89 -8.74
C ALA A 133 -2.98 24.86 -9.71
N ASN A 134 -1.68 24.71 -10.02
CA ASN A 134 -0.88 25.63 -10.78
C ASN A 134 -0.51 25.04 -12.14
N GLY A 135 -0.22 25.92 -13.08
CA GLY A 135 0.23 25.52 -14.41
C GLY A 135 1.62 24.83 -14.38
N PRO A 136 2.06 24.24 -15.50
CA PRO A 136 3.29 23.44 -15.56
C PRO A 136 4.57 24.23 -15.25
N ASP A 137 4.54 25.56 -15.27
CA ASP A 137 5.68 26.42 -14.97
C ASP A 137 5.77 26.83 -13.49
N GLU A 138 4.75 26.53 -12.69
CA GLU A 138 4.64 26.91 -11.27
C GLU A 138 4.71 25.72 -10.31
N LEU A 139 5.15 24.55 -10.81
CA LEU A 139 5.22 23.30 -10.03
C LEU A 139 6.32 23.37 -8.99
N ILE A 140 6.01 22.90 -7.77
CA ILE A 140 6.94 22.81 -6.65
C ILE A 140 7.20 21.36 -6.26
N GLY A 141 8.23 21.13 -5.44
CA GLY A 141 8.61 19.77 -5.00
C GLY A 141 7.46 19.00 -4.34
N GLU A 142 6.59 19.68 -3.61
CA GLU A 142 5.38 19.10 -3.01
C GLU A 142 4.46 18.44 -4.06
N ASP A 143 4.26 19.07 -5.23
CA ASP A 143 3.42 18.50 -6.29
C ASP A 143 3.92 17.13 -6.71
N TYR A 144 5.24 17.00 -6.90
CA TYR A 144 5.85 15.72 -7.23
C TYR A 144 5.68 14.68 -6.12
N LEU A 145 5.94 15.05 -4.87
CA LEU A 145 5.82 14.12 -3.74
C LEU A 145 4.40 13.63 -3.59
N ARG A 146 3.44 14.53 -3.63
CA ARG A 146 2.02 14.23 -3.53
C ARG A 146 1.54 13.35 -4.68
N GLU A 147 1.90 13.71 -5.91
CA GLU A 147 1.55 12.96 -7.11
C GLU A 147 2.12 11.54 -7.08
N SER A 148 3.39 11.39 -6.69
CA SER A 148 4.03 10.07 -6.59
C SER A 148 3.32 9.13 -5.61
N LEU A 149 2.71 9.66 -4.56
CA LEU A 149 1.96 8.91 -3.57
C LEU A 149 0.57 8.51 -4.07
N MET A 150 -0.06 9.33 -4.89
CA MET A 150 -1.47 9.19 -5.29
C MET A 150 -1.65 8.67 -6.71
N CYS A 151 -0.72 8.98 -7.59
CA CYS A 151 -0.68 8.49 -8.97
C CYS A 151 0.76 8.06 -9.33
N PRO A 152 1.31 7.00 -8.72
CA PRO A 152 2.70 6.63 -8.94
C PRO A 152 3.04 6.29 -10.40
N THR A 153 2.05 5.94 -11.21
CA THR A 153 2.21 5.70 -12.65
C THR A 153 2.19 7.00 -13.48
N CYS A 154 1.74 8.14 -12.91
CA CYS A 154 1.72 9.41 -13.64
C CYS A 154 3.13 9.90 -13.99
N TYR A 155 4.09 9.64 -13.12
CA TYR A 155 5.50 9.89 -13.39
C TYR A 155 6.36 8.79 -12.75
N VAL A 156 6.92 7.94 -13.57
CA VAL A 156 7.80 6.84 -13.12
C VAL A 156 9.25 7.27 -13.21
N VAL A 157 9.99 7.13 -12.11
CA VAL A 157 11.44 7.40 -12.10
C VAL A 157 12.14 6.40 -12.98
N THR A 158 13.04 6.87 -13.86
CA THR A 158 13.77 6.04 -14.83
C THR A 158 14.51 4.89 -14.13
N GLY A 159 14.30 3.68 -14.60
CA GLY A 159 14.90 2.46 -14.07
C GLY A 159 14.13 1.82 -12.91
N PHE A 160 12.99 2.39 -12.48
CA PHE A 160 12.19 1.87 -11.38
C PHE A 160 10.77 1.45 -11.79
N GLY A 161 10.47 1.53 -13.07
CA GLY A 161 9.18 1.13 -13.61
C GLY A 161 9.21 -0.24 -14.30
N LYS A 162 8.02 -0.70 -14.67
CA LYS A 162 7.77 -1.82 -15.57
C LYS A 162 7.47 -1.29 -16.98
N ASP A 163 7.54 -2.17 -17.99
CA ASP A 163 7.20 -1.85 -19.38
C ASP A 163 7.94 -0.59 -19.88
N ASN A 164 9.27 -0.56 -19.71
CA ASN A 164 10.12 0.61 -20.05
C ASN A 164 9.71 1.88 -19.28
N ASP A 165 9.53 1.78 -17.98
CA ASP A 165 9.15 2.88 -17.08
C ASP A 165 7.77 3.50 -17.39
N THR A 166 6.86 2.76 -18.02
CA THR A 166 5.50 3.24 -18.29
C THR A 166 4.51 2.91 -17.15
N LYS A 167 4.84 1.97 -16.26
CA LYS A 167 4.03 1.58 -15.11
C LYS A 167 4.86 1.57 -13.84
N SER A 168 4.33 2.13 -12.77
CA SER A 168 4.93 2.03 -11.45
C SER A 168 4.48 0.77 -10.72
N PRO A 169 5.39 0.02 -10.08
CA PRO A 169 5.02 -1.05 -9.16
C PRO A 169 4.52 -0.53 -7.80
N MET A 170 4.68 0.76 -7.52
CA MET A 170 4.23 1.38 -6.27
C MET A 170 2.70 1.42 -6.22
N PRO A 171 2.06 0.98 -5.11
CA PRO A 171 0.63 1.08 -4.94
C PRO A 171 0.19 2.53 -4.71
N VAL A 172 -1.07 2.84 -5.04
CA VAL A 172 -1.72 4.10 -4.68
C VAL A 172 -2.03 4.06 -3.17
N ILE A 173 -1.37 4.90 -2.38
CA ILE A 173 -1.41 4.79 -0.91
C ILE A 173 -2.75 5.19 -0.28
N THR A 174 -3.59 5.90 -1.02
CA THR A 174 -4.95 6.26 -0.58
C THR A 174 -5.98 5.15 -0.81
N LYS A 175 -5.57 4.04 -1.43
CA LYS A 175 -6.41 2.87 -1.69
C LYS A 175 -6.02 1.69 -0.81
N PRO A 176 -6.93 0.73 -0.58
CA PRO A 176 -6.57 -0.52 0.06
C PRO A 176 -5.36 -1.19 -0.63
N PRO A 177 -4.48 -1.83 0.11
CA PRO A 177 -4.56 -2.13 1.55
C PRO A 177 -4.07 -1.02 2.50
N ILE A 178 -3.43 0.03 2.00
CA ILE A 178 -2.81 1.09 2.81
C ILE A 178 -3.85 2.10 3.32
N SER A 179 -4.68 2.65 2.43
CA SER A 179 -5.81 3.54 2.73
C SER A 179 -5.47 4.74 3.63
N LEU A 180 -4.41 5.49 3.27
CA LEU A 180 -4.11 6.74 3.98
C LEU A 180 -5.16 7.80 3.70
N SER A 181 -5.57 8.51 4.75
CA SER A 181 -6.41 9.70 4.65
C SER A 181 -5.63 10.89 4.08
N ARG A 182 -6.33 11.96 3.69
CA ARG A 182 -5.71 13.19 3.19
C ARG A 182 -4.72 13.79 4.17
N VAL A 183 -5.08 13.84 5.45
CA VAL A 183 -4.21 14.38 6.51
C VAL A 183 -2.96 13.51 6.66
N GLU A 184 -3.11 12.20 6.62
CA GLU A 184 -1.98 11.25 6.68
C GLU A 184 -1.04 11.38 5.47
N VAL A 185 -1.58 11.58 4.26
CA VAL A 185 -0.77 11.86 3.06
C VAL A 185 0.02 13.15 3.24
N ASN A 186 -0.63 14.22 3.71
CA ASN A 186 0.02 15.50 3.96
C ASN A 186 1.12 15.38 5.03
N ALA A 187 0.88 14.65 6.11
CA ALA A 187 1.88 14.38 7.14
C ALA A 187 3.10 13.61 6.57
N VAL A 188 2.84 12.60 5.73
CA VAL A 188 3.92 11.88 5.02
C VAL A 188 4.73 12.83 4.14
N VAL A 189 4.08 13.71 3.37
CA VAL A 189 4.78 14.71 2.54
C VAL A 189 5.61 15.65 3.40
N ALA A 190 5.05 16.18 4.51
CA ALA A 190 5.78 17.04 5.45
C ALA A 190 7.03 16.35 6.00
N TYR A 191 6.93 15.09 6.38
CA TYR A 191 8.09 14.31 6.81
C TYR A 191 9.12 14.13 5.69
N LEU A 192 8.70 13.77 4.47
CA LEU A 192 9.62 13.59 3.35
C LEU A 192 10.35 14.87 2.96
N GLN A 193 9.74 16.04 3.18
CA GLN A 193 10.35 17.34 2.94
C GLN A 193 11.36 17.75 4.03
N SER A 194 11.20 17.28 5.28
CA SER A 194 12.04 17.69 6.42
C SER A 194 13.03 16.65 6.91
N LYS A 195 12.88 15.39 6.54
CA LYS A 195 13.59 14.27 7.16
C LYS A 195 15.13 14.30 7.01
N ASP A 196 15.64 14.91 5.96
CA ASP A 196 17.08 14.99 5.69
C ASP A 196 17.74 16.22 6.34
N THR A 197 16.93 17.13 6.91
CA THR A 197 17.34 18.32 7.65
C THR A 197 16.61 18.40 9.00
N PRO A 198 16.92 17.50 9.96
CA PRO A 198 16.18 17.42 11.22
C PRO A 198 16.16 18.76 11.98
N GLY A 199 14.95 19.17 12.40
CA GLY A 199 14.73 20.45 13.09
C GLY A 199 14.58 21.67 12.17
N GLU A 200 14.74 21.50 10.85
CA GLU A 200 14.53 22.56 9.86
C GLU A 200 13.25 22.29 9.06
N PHE A 201 12.21 23.09 9.28
CA PHE A 201 10.92 22.94 8.61
C PHE A 201 10.65 24.05 7.58
N ALA A 202 11.64 24.87 7.26
CA ALA A 202 11.49 25.97 6.29
C ALA A 202 11.22 25.47 4.84
N SER A 203 11.65 24.25 4.54
CA SER A 203 11.40 23.60 3.23
C SER A 203 10.03 22.96 3.13
N VAL A 204 9.29 22.81 4.24
CA VAL A 204 7.99 22.17 4.26
C VAL A 204 6.94 23.15 3.72
N THR A 205 6.35 22.80 2.60
CA THR A 205 5.33 23.63 1.91
C THR A 205 3.91 23.18 2.20
N VAL A 206 3.73 21.96 2.72
CA VAL A 206 2.41 21.43 3.06
C VAL A 206 1.78 22.25 4.17
N PRO A 207 0.54 22.76 3.99
CA PRO A 207 -0.15 23.51 5.04
C PRO A 207 -0.47 22.59 6.23
N LEU A 208 -0.38 23.17 7.42
CA LEU A 208 -0.88 22.50 8.62
C LEU A 208 -2.40 22.28 8.50
N PRO A 209 -2.90 21.17 9.02
CA PRO A 209 -4.33 20.92 9.09
C PRO A 209 -4.99 22.07 9.88
N GLN A 210 -5.94 22.73 9.25
CA GLN A 210 -6.74 23.78 9.89
C GLN A 210 -8.01 23.15 10.45
N ASP A 211 -8.44 23.60 11.63
CA ASP A 211 -9.76 23.30 12.15
C ASP A 211 -10.79 23.96 11.21
N ASP A 212 -11.22 23.26 10.21
CA ASP A 212 -12.37 23.65 9.40
C ASP A 212 -13.62 23.51 10.30
N ALA A 213 -13.95 24.60 11.00
CA ALA A 213 -15.16 24.75 11.81
C ALA A 213 -16.46 24.68 10.98
N GLY A 214 -16.46 23.96 9.88
CA GLY A 214 -17.56 23.80 8.94
C GLY A 214 -17.73 22.44 8.30
N ASN A 215 -16.75 21.54 8.41
CA ASN A 215 -16.87 20.20 7.88
C ASN A 215 -16.50 19.18 8.97
N THR A 216 -17.52 18.53 9.53
CA THR A 216 -17.41 17.52 10.60
C THR A 216 -16.77 16.23 10.08
N GLY A 217 -15.51 16.28 9.73
CA GLY A 217 -14.63 15.18 9.38
C GLY A 217 -13.29 15.39 10.07
N GLY A 218 -13.33 15.51 11.38
CA GLY A 218 -12.14 15.73 12.18
C GLY A 218 -11.32 14.46 12.33
N ALA A 219 -10.01 14.55 12.02
CA ALA A 219 -9.05 13.51 12.30
C ALA A 219 -8.76 13.46 13.82
N VAL A 220 -9.14 12.41 14.49
CA VAL A 220 -8.64 12.09 15.84
C VAL A 220 -7.34 11.33 15.63
N VAL A 221 -6.22 11.84 16.16
CA VAL A 221 -5.28 10.89 16.69
C VAL A 221 -6.05 10.25 17.85
N GLU A 222 -6.75 9.13 17.61
CA GLU A 222 -7.01 8.24 18.71
C GLU A 222 -5.64 8.09 19.36
N GLU A 223 -5.52 8.57 20.60
CA GLU A 223 -4.49 8.03 21.48
C GLU A 223 -4.69 6.53 21.31
N ALA A 224 -3.76 5.92 20.57
CA ALA A 224 -3.73 4.49 20.39
C ALA A 224 -3.87 3.96 21.80
N SER A 225 -4.98 3.28 22.06
CA SER A 225 -5.21 2.67 23.36
C SER A 225 -3.90 2.03 23.76
N GLU A 226 -3.38 2.34 24.94
CA GLU A 226 -2.03 1.95 25.39
C GLU A 226 -1.74 0.43 25.27
N ASP A 227 -2.72 -0.33 24.86
CA ASP A 227 -2.70 -1.79 24.73
C ASP A 227 -2.28 -2.35 23.33
N GLU A 228 -2.07 -1.52 22.27
CA GLU A 228 -1.70 -2.01 20.94
C GLU A 228 -0.36 -1.48 20.38
N GLU A 229 0.46 -0.78 21.14
CA GLU A 229 1.75 -0.25 20.71
C GLU A 229 2.95 -1.20 20.93
N GLY A 230 2.79 -2.46 20.51
CA GLY A 230 3.92 -3.36 20.24
C GLY A 230 4.42 -3.23 18.80
N PRO A 231 5.60 -3.77 18.47
CA PRO A 231 5.98 -4.00 17.07
C PRO A 231 4.81 -4.71 16.36
N LEU A 232 4.61 -4.43 15.07
CA LEU A 232 3.53 -5.02 14.27
C LEU A 232 3.43 -6.52 14.57
N PHE A 233 2.45 -6.92 15.37
CA PHE A 233 2.28 -8.30 15.77
C PHE A 233 0.88 -8.78 15.39
N VAL A 234 0.81 -9.91 14.69
CA VAL A 234 -0.42 -10.55 14.26
C VAL A 234 -0.66 -11.77 15.15
N THR A 235 -1.77 -11.74 15.89
CA THR A 235 -2.07 -12.75 16.91
C THR A 235 -2.70 -14.02 16.34
N GLY A 236 -3.33 -13.90 15.16
CA GLY A 236 -4.13 -14.97 14.56
C GLY A 236 -5.59 -14.98 15.04
N ASN A 237 -6.01 -14.02 15.85
CA ASN A 237 -7.42 -13.83 16.18
C ASN A 237 -8.16 -12.99 15.14
N GLU A 238 -7.40 -12.25 14.34
CA GLU A 238 -7.88 -11.47 13.21
C GLU A 238 -8.42 -12.39 12.10
N ASP A 239 -9.28 -11.86 11.24
CA ASP A 239 -9.66 -12.55 10.01
C ASP A 239 -8.48 -12.61 9.02
N ILE A 240 -8.55 -13.54 8.06
CA ILE A 240 -7.43 -13.79 7.15
C ILE A 240 -7.09 -12.58 6.28
N GLN A 241 -8.10 -11.82 5.82
CA GLN A 241 -7.92 -10.62 5.02
C GLN A 241 -7.19 -9.54 5.82
N ALA A 242 -7.60 -9.33 7.08
CA ALA A 242 -6.97 -8.36 7.98
C ALA A 242 -5.51 -8.75 8.27
N MET A 243 -5.22 -10.03 8.54
CA MET A 243 -3.86 -10.52 8.75
C MET A 243 -2.96 -10.27 7.54
N ILE A 244 -3.42 -10.63 6.34
CA ILE A 244 -2.70 -10.48 5.07
C ILE A 244 -2.43 -9.00 4.78
N ASN A 245 -3.42 -8.12 4.99
CA ASN A 245 -3.28 -6.68 4.80
C ASN A 245 -2.31 -6.06 5.83
N LYS A 246 -2.44 -6.44 7.11
CA LYS A 246 -1.58 -5.95 8.19
C LYS A 246 -0.10 -6.30 7.96
N LEU A 247 0.18 -7.45 7.36
CA LEU A 247 1.53 -7.90 7.02
C LEU A 247 2.05 -7.34 5.67
N GLY A 248 1.23 -6.62 4.93
CA GLY A 248 1.61 -6.02 3.65
C GLY A 248 1.77 -6.99 2.48
N CYS A 249 1.31 -8.23 2.60
CA CYS A 249 1.42 -9.22 1.52
C CYS A 249 0.89 -8.72 0.16
N PRO A 250 -0.27 -8.00 0.10
CA PRO A 250 -0.85 -7.50 -1.14
C PRO A 250 -0.02 -6.45 -1.87
N LEU A 251 0.95 -5.82 -1.22
CA LEU A 251 1.83 -4.84 -1.84
C LEU A 251 2.79 -5.48 -2.85
N CYS A 252 3.19 -6.72 -2.57
CA CYS A 252 4.14 -7.44 -3.39
C CYS A 252 3.50 -8.56 -4.18
N HIS A 253 2.43 -9.17 -3.66
CA HIS A 253 1.84 -10.38 -4.22
C HIS A 253 0.42 -10.16 -4.73
N THR A 254 0.12 -10.71 -5.90
CA THR A 254 -1.26 -11.02 -6.28
C THR A 254 -1.67 -12.30 -5.55
N ILE A 255 -2.77 -12.23 -4.76
CA ILE A 255 -3.25 -13.33 -3.93
C ILE A 255 -4.72 -13.62 -4.28
N PRO A 256 -5.03 -14.73 -4.94
CA PRO A 256 -6.40 -15.08 -5.28
C PRO A 256 -7.29 -15.18 -4.03
N GLY A 257 -8.47 -14.57 -4.11
CA GLY A 257 -9.44 -14.57 -3.01
C GLY A 257 -9.18 -13.52 -1.92
N VAL A 258 -8.17 -12.67 -2.10
CA VAL A 258 -7.86 -11.53 -1.20
C VAL A 258 -8.17 -10.23 -1.93
N GLU A 259 -9.09 -9.44 -1.39
CA GLU A 259 -9.48 -8.17 -1.98
C GLU A 259 -8.32 -7.17 -1.97
N GLY A 260 -8.06 -6.52 -3.10
CA GLY A 260 -6.98 -5.55 -3.26
C GLY A 260 -5.57 -6.15 -3.38
N ALA A 261 -5.41 -7.47 -3.32
CA ALA A 261 -4.11 -8.11 -3.45
C ALA A 261 -3.73 -8.29 -4.93
N MET A 262 -3.19 -7.24 -5.53
CA MET A 262 -2.77 -7.18 -6.94
C MET A 262 -1.31 -6.76 -7.10
N GLY A 263 -0.47 -7.02 -6.08
CA GLY A 263 0.96 -6.71 -6.12
C GLY A 263 1.71 -7.56 -7.14
N GLU A 264 2.66 -6.95 -7.81
CA GLU A 264 3.45 -7.59 -8.89
C GLU A 264 4.97 -7.54 -8.60
N LEU A 265 5.37 -7.13 -7.40
CA LEU A 265 6.78 -7.11 -6.97
C LEU A 265 7.30 -8.49 -6.58
N GLY A 266 6.41 -9.41 -6.28
CA GLY A 266 6.66 -10.80 -5.97
C GLY A 266 5.82 -11.73 -6.82
N PRO A 267 6.03 -13.04 -6.73
CA PRO A 267 5.26 -14.02 -7.50
C PRO A 267 3.77 -14.00 -7.09
N VAL A 268 2.92 -14.32 -8.07
CA VAL A 268 1.51 -14.61 -7.80
C VAL A 268 1.42 -15.86 -6.92
N LEU A 269 0.61 -15.80 -5.85
CA LEU A 269 0.48 -16.89 -4.89
C LEU A 269 -0.61 -17.89 -5.34
N HIS A 270 -0.30 -18.75 -6.29
CA HIS A 270 -1.09 -19.92 -6.69
C HIS A 270 -0.48 -21.20 -6.07
N GLU A 271 -0.33 -21.22 -4.75
CA GLU A 271 0.59 -22.16 -4.10
C GLU A 271 0.13 -23.59 -4.11
N LYS A 272 -1.17 -23.85 -4.25
CA LYS A 272 -1.67 -25.22 -4.48
C LYS A 272 -1.07 -25.85 -5.73
N THR A 273 -0.84 -25.05 -6.77
CA THR A 273 -0.25 -25.50 -8.05
C THR A 273 1.26 -25.30 -8.07
N ASN A 274 1.75 -24.15 -7.62
CA ASN A 274 3.13 -23.73 -7.80
C ASN A 274 4.09 -24.41 -6.81
N ALA A 275 3.72 -24.55 -5.54
CA ALA A 275 4.59 -25.11 -4.52
C ALA A 275 5.05 -26.56 -4.84
N PRO A 276 4.18 -27.48 -5.32
CA PRO A 276 4.63 -28.81 -5.71
C PRO A 276 5.64 -28.85 -6.86
N LEU A 277 5.64 -27.84 -7.72
CA LEU A 277 6.61 -27.70 -8.82
C LEU A 277 7.92 -27.12 -8.28
N ARG A 278 7.84 -26.07 -7.48
CA ARG A 278 9.00 -25.37 -6.91
C ARG A 278 9.81 -26.24 -5.95
N ILE A 279 9.17 -27.09 -5.14
CA ILE A 279 9.86 -28.05 -4.28
C ILE A 279 10.72 -29.02 -5.08
N LYS A 280 10.37 -29.32 -6.33
CA LYS A 280 11.11 -30.22 -7.24
C LYS A 280 12.16 -29.52 -8.07
N ASP A 281 12.22 -28.18 -8.04
CA ASP A 281 13.20 -27.42 -8.78
C ASP A 281 14.62 -27.72 -8.28
N PRO A 282 15.59 -27.99 -9.17
CA PRO A 282 16.98 -28.23 -8.78
C PRO A 282 17.64 -27.08 -8.00
N ASN A 283 17.12 -25.86 -8.14
CA ASN A 283 17.61 -24.67 -7.43
C ASN A 283 16.96 -24.49 -6.05
N TYR A 284 15.96 -25.28 -5.71
CA TYR A 284 15.33 -25.23 -4.40
C TYR A 284 16.31 -25.69 -3.31
N LYS A 285 16.63 -24.81 -2.37
CA LYS A 285 17.57 -25.05 -1.27
C LYS A 285 16.87 -25.27 0.08
N GLY A 286 15.54 -25.21 0.08
CA GLY A 286 14.73 -25.39 1.27
C GLY A 286 14.62 -26.86 1.69
N LYS A 287 13.79 -27.08 2.71
CA LYS A 287 13.57 -28.40 3.31
C LYS A 287 12.12 -28.88 3.21
N ALA A 288 11.24 -28.06 2.63
CA ALA A 288 9.83 -28.41 2.53
C ALA A 288 9.62 -29.62 1.61
N THR A 289 8.71 -30.49 2.00
CA THR A 289 8.34 -31.72 1.29
C THR A 289 6.91 -31.68 0.76
N ASN A 290 6.12 -30.69 1.17
CA ASN A 290 4.74 -30.47 0.76
C ASN A 290 4.40 -28.97 0.73
N THR A 291 3.24 -28.63 0.13
CA THR A 291 2.79 -27.25 -0.10
C THR A 291 2.76 -26.42 1.19
N LYS A 292 2.24 -26.95 2.30
CA LYS A 292 2.17 -26.19 3.56
C LYS A 292 3.55 -25.90 4.14
N GLU A 293 4.43 -26.87 4.10
CA GLU A 293 5.83 -26.67 4.53
C GLU A 293 6.53 -25.65 3.64
N TYR A 294 6.30 -25.69 2.32
CA TYR A 294 6.87 -24.72 1.39
C TYR A 294 6.37 -23.30 1.68
N VAL A 295 5.06 -23.10 1.85
CA VAL A 295 4.49 -21.78 2.19
C VAL A 295 5.05 -21.27 3.53
N ARG A 296 5.12 -22.13 4.53
CA ARG A 296 5.71 -21.78 5.84
C ARG A 296 7.18 -21.36 5.70
N GLU A 297 7.96 -22.13 4.96
CA GLU A 297 9.37 -21.82 4.71
C GLU A 297 9.55 -20.54 3.94
N SER A 298 8.72 -20.29 2.91
CA SER A 298 8.76 -19.06 2.12
C SER A 298 8.42 -17.81 2.95
N ILE A 299 7.55 -17.93 3.95
CA ILE A 299 7.24 -16.83 4.88
C ILE A 299 8.41 -16.58 5.84
N LEU A 300 9.02 -17.63 6.40
CA LEU A 300 10.03 -17.50 7.44
C LEU A 300 11.46 -17.40 6.90
N ASN A 301 11.73 -17.93 5.73
CA ASN A 301 13.04 -17.95 5.06
C ASN A 301 12.88 -17.79 3.54
N PRO A 302 12.47 -16.61 3.07
CA PRO A 302 12.15 -16.38 1.66
C PRO A 302 13.33 -16.64 0.70
N SER A 303 14.55 -16.48 1.17
CA SER A 303 15.76 -16.75 0.36
C SER A 303 16.08 -18.26 0.19
N ALA A 304 15.30 -19.17 0.82
CA ALA A 304 15.44 -20.60 0.57
C ALA A 304 15.13 -20.96 -0.88
N TYR A 305 14.24 -20.22 -1.53
CA TYR A 305 13.95 -20.35 -2.95
C TYR A 305 13.47 -19.03 -3.53
N VAL A 306 14.28 -18.43 -4.40
CA VAL A 306 13.92 -17.23 -5.15
C VAL A 306 13.27 -17.64 -6.46
N VAL A 307 11.99 -17.31 -6.62
CA VAL A 307 11.18 -17.68 -7.78
C VAL A 307 11.67 -16.97 -9.04
N PHE A 308 11.74 -17.68 -10.16
CA PHE A 308 12.02 -17.10 -11.47
C PHE A 308 10.76 -16.41 -12.01
N ASN A 309 10.91 -15.17 -12.49
CA ASN A 309 9.86 -14.41 -13.14
C ASN A 309 9.96 -14.61 -14.66
N GLU A 310 9.08 -15.44 -15.21
CA GLU A 310 9.08 -15.76 -16.64
C GLU A 310 8.82 -14.54 -17.54
N GLU A 311 8.01 -13.59 -17.08
CA GLU A 311 7.70 -12.36 -17.84
C GLU A 311 8.92 -11.43 -17.93
N ALA A 312 9.69 -11.32 -16.84
CA ALA A 312 10.89 -10.50 -16.80
C ALA A 312 12.13 -11.22 -17.34
N GLY A 313 12.08 -12.56 -17.47
CA GLY A 313 13.22 -13.37 -17.90
C GLY A 313 14.35 -13.48 -16.86
N GLU A 314 14.08 -13.14 -15.61
CA GLU A 314 15.04 -13.16 -14.48
C GLU A 314 14.35 -13.59 -13.19
N ALA A 315 15.11 -13.93 -12.16
CA ALA A 315 14.57 -14.21 -10.85
C ALA A 315 14.05 -12.93 -10.17
N PHE A 316 13.02 -13.07 -9.32
CA PHE A 316 12.65 -11.97 -8.43
C PHE A 316 13.85 -11.59 -7.56
N PRO A 317 14.01 -10.31 -7.15
CA PRO A 317 15.14 -9.91 -6.31
C PRO A 317 15.15 -10.64 -4.97
N ASP A 318 16.29 -11.26 -4.63
CA ASP A 318 16.49 -11.82 -3.30
C ASP A 318 16.54 -10.71 -2.26
N GLY A 319 15.99 -10.99 -1.06
CA GLY A 319 15.92 -10.02 0.04
C GLY A 319 14.81 -8.96 -0.09
N LEU A 320 13.96 -9.02 -1.14
CA LEU A 320 12.81 -8.13 -1.27
C LEU A 320 11.70 -8.49 -0.26
N MET A 321 11.45 -9.79 -0.06
CA MET A 321 10.51 -10.24 0.95
C MET A 321 11.14 -10.14 2.35
N PRO A 322 10.48 -9.47 3.32
CA PRO A 322 11.01 -9.30 4.66
C PRO A 322 11.25 -10.64 5.37
N THR A 323 12.34 -10.72 6.13
CA THR A 323 12.66 -11.90 6.98
C THR A 323 12.15 -11.76 8.41
N THR A 324 11.47 -10.64 8.73
CA THR A 324 11.01 -10.29 10.09
C THR A 324 9.68 -10.94 10.48
N PHE A 325 9.04 -11.69 9.59
CA PHE A 325 7.75 -12.31 9.88
C PHE A 325 7.77 -13.27 11.07
N SER A 326 8.91 -13.91 11.37
CA SER A 326 9.05 -14.75 12.56
C SER A 326 8.84 -13.98 13.88
N GLU A 327 9.07 -12.65 13.85
CA GLU A 327 8.92 -11.77 15.01
C GLU A 327 7.56 -11.07 15.06
N GLN A 328 6.86 -11.08 13.93
CA GLN A 328 5.58 -10.39 13.72
C GLN A 328 4.36 -11.32 13.80
N LEU A 329 4.58 -12.63 13.81
CA LEU A 329 3.51 -13.63 13.76
C LEU A 329 3.49 -14.50 15.00
N SER A 330 2.32 -14.67 15.60
CA SER A 330 2.11 -15.81 16.49
C SER A 330 2.13 -17.13 15.69
N VAL A 331 2.32 -18.23 16.37
CA VAL A 331 2.22 -19.58 15.75
C VAL A 331 0.83 -19.77 15.13
N LEU A 332 -0.22 -19.31 15.80
CA LEU A 332 -1.59 -19.40 15.31
C LEU A 332 -1.80 -18.58 14.01
N ALA A 333 -1.25 -17.36 13.97
CA ALA A 333 -1.33 -16.52 12.78
C ALA A 333 -0.59 -17.16 11.60
N LEU A 334 0.62 -17.66 11.83
CA LEU A 334 1.40 -18.35 10.81
C LEU A 334 0.67 -19.59 10.29
N ASP A 335 0.08 -20.41 11.17
CA ASP A 335 -0.68 -21.58 10.77
C ASP A 335 -1.89 -21.23 9.89
N LYS A 336 -2.66 -20.19 10.27
CA LYS A 336 -3.80 -19.72 9.47
C LYS A 336 -3.38 -19.19 8.10
N LEU A 337 -2.29 -18.42 8.03
CA LEU A 337 -1.74 -17.93 6.77
C LEU A 337 -1.29 -19.08 5.87
N VAL A 338 -0.56 -20.04 6.44
CA VAL A 338 -0.11 -21.24 5.72
C VAL A 338 -1.30 -22.04 5.19
N ASP A 339 -2.32 -22.25 6.01
CA ASP A 339 -3.53 -22.98 5.62
C ASP A 339 -4.28 -22.30 4.48
N PHE A 340 -4.40 -20.99 4.53
CA PHE A 340 -5.05 -20.20 3.48
C PHE A 340 -4.22 -20.20 2.18
N ILE A 341 -2.97 -19.73 2.25
CA ILE A 341 -2.12 -19.55 1.06
C ILE A 341 -1.83 -20.89 0.35
N SER A 342 -1.67 -21.97 1.10
CA SER A 342 -1.43 -23.30 0.51
C SER A 342 -2.57 -23.81 -0.37
N GLN A 343 -3.75 -23.22 -0.28
CA GLN A 343 -4.94 -23.60 -1.04
C GLN A 343 -5.27 -22.63 -2.18
N THR A 344 -4.52 -21.54 -2.34
CA THR A 344 -4.75 -20.57 -3.42
C THR A 344 -4.47 -21.18 -4.79
N GLU A 345 -5.36 -20.93 -5.75
CA GLU A 345 -5.30 -21.42 -7.13
C GLU A 345 -5.52 -20.29 -8.13
N ALA A 346 -5.05 -20.48 -9.36
CA ALA A 346 -5.42 -19.61 -10.45
C ALA A 346 -6.96 -19.61 -10.65
N PRO A 347 -7.55 -18.47 -11.03
CA PRO A 347 -8.96 -18.44 -11.42
C PRO A 347 -9.22 -19.44 -12.53
N ALA A 348 -10.34 -20.16 -12.46
CA ALA A 348 -10.72 -21.12 -13.49
C ALA A 348 -10.87 -20.40 -14.85
N GLY A 349 -9.97 -20.67 -15.78
CA GLY A 349 -10.00 -20.11 -17.14
C GLY A 349 -8.96 -19.00 -17.43
N SER A 350 -7.94 -18.81 -16.59
CA SER A 350 -6.78 -17.96 -16.89
C SER A 350 -5.71 -18.71 -17.67
#